data_b60c0bf6f1e8bca17a56b6956d3f4e5e
#
_entry.id   b60c0bf6f1e8bca17a56b6956d3f4e5e
#
_cell.length_a   1.000
_cell.length_b   1.000
_cell.length_c   1.000
_cell.angle_alpha   90.00
_cell.angle_beta   90.00
_cell.angle_gamma   90.00
#
_symmetry.space_group_name_H-M   'P 1'
#
loop_
_entity.id
_entity.type
_entity.pdbx_description
1 polymer ?
#
loop_
_entity_poly.entity_id
_entity_poly.type
_entity_poly.pdbx_seq_one_letter_code
_entity_poly.pdbx_strand_id
1 'polypeptide(L)'
;MADLGVSKVRLTGGEPLLRKDIFELIGYASKITTIDSVHMTTNGLLLSDYIEKLEEAGLSGINISLDTLDPEKFKEITRRDALHDVLGGLNAAVKSNIKHVKVNVVAMRDFNDAEILDFTELTKSNDITVRFIELMPFDSHQIWKTVKY
;
A
#
# COMPACT_ATOMS: atom_id res chain seq x y z
N MET A 1 -7.54 -2.71 -24.14
CA MET A 1 -8.05 -1.96 -22.97
C MET A 1 -7.85 -0.46 -23.11
N ALA A 2 -6.66 -0.01 -23.51
CA ALA A 2 -6.40 1.41 -23.74
C ALA A 2 -7.40 2.00 -24.76
N ASP A 3 -7.69 1.29 -25.85
CA ASP A 3 -8.68 1.69 -26.87
C ASP A 3 -10.14 1.77 -26.34
N LEU A 4 -10.38 1.24 -25.14
CA LEU A 4 -11.68 1.30 -24.45
C LEU A 4 -11.75 2.45 -23.43
N GLY A 5 -10.78 3.37 -23.43
CA GLY A 5 -10.74 4.53 -22.54
C GLY A 5 -10.19 4.25 -21.14
N VAL A 6 -9.51 3.12 -20.93
CA VAL A 6 -8.79 2.87 -19.67
C VAL A 6 -7.55 3.77 -19.63
N SER A 7 -7.49 4.68 -18.67
CA SER A 7 -6.37 5.62 -18.49
C SER A 7 -5.56 5.38 -17.22
N LYS A 8 -6.01 4.49 -16.35
CA LYS A 8 -5.33 4.16 -15.09
C LYS A 8 -5.18 2.66 -14.90
N VAL A 9 -3.96 2.22 -14.60
CA VAL A 9 -3.65 0.83 -14.28
C VAL A 9 -3.24 0.73 -12.81
N ARG A 10 -3.71 -0.31 -12.12
CA ARG A 10 -3.25 -0.64 -10.77
C ARG A 10 -2.79 -2.08 -10.69
N LEU A 11 -1.56 -2.26 -10.29
CA LEU A 11 -0.95 -3.55 -10.04
C LEU A 11 -1.23 -3.95 -8.59
N THR A 12 -1.84 -5.10 -8.41
CA THR A 12 -2.20 -5.68 -7.11
C THR A 12 -2.19 -7.22 -7.23
N GLY A 13 -2.58 -7.91 -6.18
CA GLY A 13 -2.65 -9.37 -6.20
C GLY A 13 -2.21 -9.90 -4.85
N GLY A 14 -1.33 -10.92 -4.78
CA GLY A 14 -0.51 -11.17 -3.59
C GLY A 14 0.43 -9.96 -3.40
N GLU A 15 1.72 -10.18 -3.18
CA GLU A 15 2.65 -9.03 -3.15
C GLU A 15 3.26 -8.81 -4.55
N PRO A 16 2.98 -7.67 -5.22
CA PRO A 16 3.48 -7.41 -6.57
C PRO A 16 5.01 -7.39 -6.66
N LEU A 17 5.70 -6.92 -5.61
CA LEU A 17 7.16 -6.82 -5.58
C LEU A 17 7.87 -8.17 -5.55
N LEU A 18 7.15 -9.27 -5.33
CA LEU A 18 7.69 -10.63 -5.47
C LEU A 18 7.71 -11.11 -6.93
N ARG A 19 7.02 -10.40 -7.83
CA ARG A 19 6.96 -10.75 -9.23
C ARG A 19 8.25 -10.31 -9.95
N LYS A 20 8.93 -11.24 -10.62
CA LYS A 20 10.27 -11.01 -11.22
C LYS A 20 10.27 -9.94 -12.32
N ASP A 21 9.19 -9.87 -13.12
CA ASP A 21 9.02 -8.97 -14.25
C ASP A 21 8.20 -7.71 -13.93
N ILE A 22 8.05 -7.37 -12.65
CA ILE A 22 7.18 -6.25 -12.21
C ILE A 22 7.62 -4.91 -12.78
N PHE A 23 8.93 -4.63 -12.82
CA PHE A 23 9.47 -3.38 -13.33
C PHE A 23 9.29 -3.24 -14.84
N GLU A 24 9.47 -4.35 -15.58
CA GLU A 24 9.21 -4.39 -17.03
C GLU A 24 7.72 -4.14 -17.31
N LEU A 25 6.85 -4.75 -16.53
CA LEU A 25 5.40 -4.56 -16.66
C LEU A 25 4.97 -3.11 -16.40
N ILE A 26 5.52 -2.48 -15.36
CA ILE A 26 5.30 -1.05 -15.07
C ILE A 26 5.81 -0.21 -16.24
N GLY A 27 7.05 -0.44 -16.69
CA GLY A 27 7.68 0.29 -17.79
C GLY A 27 6.94 0.12 -19.12
N TYR A 28 6.35 -1.04 -19.35
CA TYR A 28 5.49 -1.24 -20.51
C TYR A 28 4.20 -0.43 -20.40
N ALA A 29 3.53 -0.53 -19.25
CA ALA A 29 2.25 0.17 -19.04
C ALA A 29 2.42 1.71 -19.06
N SER A 30 3.50 2.24 -18.48
CA SER A 30 3.78 3.67 -18.42
C SER A 30 4.09 4.31 -19.79
N LYS A 31 4.49 3.51 -20.78
CA LYS A 31 4.76 3.98 -22.14
C LYS A 31 3.54 3.98 -23.07
N ILE A 32 2.41 3.44 -22.62
CA ILE A 32 1.18 3.45 -23.40
C ILE A 32 0.58 4.86 -23.31
N THR A 33 0.49 5.56 -24.43
CA THR A 33 0.10 6.98 -24.49
C THR A 33 -1.28 7.29 -23.92
N THR A 34 -2.18 6.32 -23.87
CA THR A 34 -3.53 6.46 -23.32
C THR A 34 -3.61 6.12 -21.83
N ILE A 35 -2.52 5.64 -21.23
CA ILE A 35 -2.44 5.37 -19.78
C ILE A 35 -1.80 6.59 -19.09
N ASP A 36 -2.62 7.33 -18.37
CA ASP A 36 -2.18 8.53 -17.63
C ASP A 36 -1.37 8.19 -16.39
N SER A 37 -1.65 7.04 -15.76
CA SER A 37 -1.00 6.67 -14.51
C SER A 37 -0.96 5.17 -14.23
N VAL A 38 0.18 4.70 -13.72
CA VAL A 38 0.39 3.33 -13.24
C VAL A 38 0.57 3.36 -11.73
N HIS A 39 -0.23 2.61 -11.01
CA HIS A 39 -0.21 2.52 -9.55
C HIS A 39 0.06 1.10 -9.09
N MET A 40 0.55 0.96 -7.86
CA MET A 40 0.74 -0.32 -7.19
C MET A 40 0.11 -0.33 -5.80
N THR A 41 -0.37 -1.49 -5.35
CA THR A 41 -0.71 -1.74 -3.95
C THR A 41 0.24 -2.81 -3.41
N THR A 42 0.94 -2.51 -2.32
CA THR A 42 1.98 -3.36 -1.72
C THR A 42 1.83 -3.43 -0.20
N ASN A 43 2.35 -4.47 0.42
CA ASN A 43 2.50 -4.56 1.88
C ASN A 43 3.68 -3.71 2.41
N GLY A 44 4.49 -3.12 1.54
CA GLY A 44 5.57 -2.20 1.89
C GLY A 44 6.89 -2.83 2.33
N LEU A 45 6.94 -4.14 2.60
CA LEU A 45 8.13 -4.82 3.14
C LEU A 45 9.40 -4.68 2.28
N LEU A 46 9.24 -4.70 0.96
CA LEU A 46 10.35 -4.64 0.01
C LEU A 46 10.51 -3.26 -0.63
N LEU A 47 9.73 -2.28 -0.17
CA LEU A 47 9.62 -1.01 -0.86
C LEU A 47 10.91 -0.19 -0.78
N SER A 48 11.61 -0.21 0.35
CA SER A 48 12.90 0.47 0.51
C SER A 48 13.93 0.01 -0.52
N ASP A 49 13.96 -1.30 -0.81
CA ASP A 49 14.95 -1.89 -1.72
C ASP A 49 14.67 -1.60 -3.20
N TYR A 50 13.40 -1.28 -3.51
CA TYR A 50 12.95 -1.19 -4.88
C TYR A 50 12.42 0.18 -5.30
N ILE A 51 12.40 1.16 -4.41
CA ILE A 51 11.78 2.47 -4.68
C ILE A 51 12.38 3.16 -5.91
N GLU A 52 13.70 3.17 -6.05
CA GLU A 52 14.40 3.78 -7.18
C GLU A 52 14.03 3.10 -8.50
N LYS A 53 14.00 1.75 -8.52
CA LYS A 53 13.59 0.99 -9.70
C LYS A 53 12.14 1.21 -10.09
N LEU A 54 11.26 1.38 -9.11
CA LEU A 54 9.84 1.69 -9.34
C LEU A 54 9.66 3.07 -9.95
N GLU A 55 10.43 4.04 -9.48
CA GLU A 55 10.48 5.40 -10.02
C GLU A 55 11.00 5.39 -11.46
N GLU A 56 12.14 4.75 -11.72
CA GLU A 56 12.73 4.59 -13.05
C GLU A 56 11.79 3.87 -14.03
N ALA A 57 11.03 2.89 -13.56
CA ALA A 57 10.02 2.19 -14.36
C ALA A 57 8.81 3.05 -14.72
N GLY A 58 8.64 4.23 -14.08
CA GLY A 58 7.53 5.16 -14.35
C GLY A 58 6.29 4.90 -13.49
N LEU A 59 6.44 4.34 -12.28
CA LEU A 59 5.33 4.21 -11.36
C LEU A 59 4.84 5.59 -10.90
N SER A 60 3.54 5.84 -11.02
CA SER A 60 2.92 7.12 -10.69
C SER A 60 2.40 7.20 -9.25
N GLY A 61 2.13 6.05 -8.64
CA GLY A 61 1.61 6.05 -7.28
C GLY A 61 1.69 4.70 -6.57
N ILE A 62 1.81 4.78 -5.25
CA ILE A 62 1.93 3.62 -4.34
C ILE A 62 0.81 3.69 -3.30
N ASN A 63 0.13 2.56 -3.09
CA ASN A 63 -0.70 2.36 -1.91
C ASN A 63 -0.01 1.33 -1.02
N ILE A 64 0.30 1.71 0.20
CA ILE A 64 0.89 0.82 1.22
C ILE A 64 -0.23 0.35 2.13
N SER A 65 -0.38 -0.96 2.29
CA SER A 65 -1.31 -1.54 3.26
C SER A 65 -0.60 -1.64 4.61
N LEU A 66 -1.10 -0.88 5.60
CA LEU A 66 -0.52 -0.82 6.94
C LEU A 66 -1.64 -0.55 7.95
N ASP A 67 -2.03 -1.58 8.70
CA ASP A 67 -3.21 -1.51 9.56
C ASP A 67 -2.91 -1.03 10.98
N THR A 68 -1.64 -1.01 11.40
CA THR A 68 -1.23 -0.55 12.74
C THR A 68 0.18 0.03 12.73
N LEU A 69 0.44 0.97 13.63
CA LEU A 69 1.75 1.55 13.93
C LEU A 69 2.39 0.92 15.18
N ASP A 70 1.67 0.02 15.85
CA ASP A 70 2.14 -0.73 17.02
C ASP A 70 2.87 -2.02 16.58
N PRO A 71 4.15 -2.24 16.96
CA PRO A 71 4.91 -3.41 16.54
C PRO A 71 4.31 -4.75 16.97
N GLU A 72 3.73 -4.82 18.17
CA GLU A 72 3.16 -6.07 18.69
C GLU A 72 1.86 -6.41 17.94
N LYS A 73 0.99 -5.44 17.70
CA LYS A 73 -0.21 -5.62 16.89
C LYS A 73 0.15 -5.98 15.44
N PHE A 74 1.17 -5.31 14.87
CA PHE A 74 1.65 -5.63 13.52
C PHE A 74 2.11 -7.09 13.43
N LYS A 75 2.88 -7.55 14.40
CA LYS A 75 3.33 -8.93 14.49
C LYS A 75 2.16 -9.91 14.67
N GLU A 76 1.16 -9.54 15.46
CA GLU A 76 -0.04 -10.34 15.66
C GLU A 76 -0.79 -10.60 14.34
N ILE A 77 -1.11 -9.55 13.58
CA ILE A 77 -1.92 -9.67 12.35
C ILE A 77 -1.14 -10.17 11.15
N THR A 78 0.14 -9.80 11.03
CA THR A 78 0.98 -10.17 9.87
C THR A 78 1.79 -11.45 10.10
N ARG A 79 1.95 -11.87 11.36
CA ARG A 79 2.87 -12.93 11.80
C ARG A 79 4.33 -12.64 11.46
N ARG A 80 4.70 -11.35 11.36
CA ARG A 80 6.04 -10.89 11.02
C ARG A 80 6.45 -9.74 11.93
N ASP A 81 7.67 -9.77 12.39
CA ASP A 81 8.29 -8.68 13.16
C ASP A 81 9.04 -7.77 12.19
N ALA A 82 8.29 -6.98 11.40
CA ALA A 82 8.82 -6.25 10.26
C ALA A 82 8.15 -4.87 10.05
N LEU A 83 7.52 -4.30 11.09
CA LEU A 83 6.92 -2.95 11.00
C LEU A 83 7.96 -1.91 10.60
N HIS A 84 9.19 -2.03 11.14
CA HIS A 84 10.30 -1.13 10.82
C HIS A 84 10.58 -1.08 9.30
N ASP A 85 10.55 -2.24 8.63
CA ASP A 85 10.81 -2.32 7.18
C ASP A 85 9.71 -1.61 6.39
N VAL A 86 8.44 -1.78 6.80
CA VAL A 86 7.29 -1.11 6.18
C VAL A 86 7.37 0.40 6.36
N LEU A 87 7.69 0.88 7.56
CA LEU A 87 7.87 2.31 7.83
C LEU A 87 9.09 2.88 7.08
N GLY A 88 10.16 2.11 6.95
CA GLY A 88 11.31 2.43 6.10
C GLY A 88 10.88 2.60 4.64
N GLY A 89 10.07 1.66 4.13
CA GLY A 89 9.50 1.71 2.79
C GLY A 89 8.59 2.92 2.56
N LEU A 90 7.75 3.25 3.54
CA LEU A 90 6.92 4.46 3.50
C LEU A 90 7.78 5.72 3.42
N ASN A 91 8.81 5.82 4.28
CA ASN A 91 9.72 6.97 4.26
C ASN A 91 10.50 7.09 2.94
N ALA A 92 10.92 5.97 2.36
CA ALA A 92 11.56 5.95 1.04
C ALA A 92 10.59 6.43 -0.06
N ALA A 93 9.33 5.98 -0.03
CA ALA A 93 8.31 6.41 -0.97
C ALA A 93 8.01 7.92 -0.87
N VAL A 94 7.93 8.46 0.35
CA VAL A 94 7.73 9.90 0.58
C VAL A 94 8.89 10.74 0.01
N LYS A 95 10.12 10.24 0.06
CA LYS A 95 11.31 10.93 -0.44
C LYS A 95 11.54 10.77 -1.95
N SER A 96 10.84 9.85 -2.58
CA SER A 96 10.93 9.61 -4.02
C SER A 96 10.17 10.64 -4.85
N ASN A 97 10.34 10.62 -6.17
CA ASN A 97 9.55 11.44 -7.09
C ASN A 97 8.20 10.80 -7.47
N ILE A 98 7.78 9.72 -6.80
CA ILE A 98 6.48 9.09 -7.02
C ILE A 98 5.38 10.00 -6.46
N LYS A 99 4.52 10.52 -7.34
CA LYS A 99 3.60 11.62 -7.04
C LYS A 99 2.51 11.32 -6.01
N HIS A 100 2.12 10.04 -5.88
CA HIS A 100 0.95 9.67 -5.08
C HIS A 100 1.31 8.56 -4.10
N VAL A 101 1.61 8.91 -2.87
CA VAL A 101 1.82 7.95 -1.79
C VAL A 101 0.58 7.90 -0.90
N LYS A 102 0.04 6.70 -0.70
CA LYS A 102 -1.15 6.47 0.12
C LYS A 102 -0.92 5.32 1.09
N VAL A 103 -1.43 5.49 2.30
CA VAL A 103 -1.52 4.42 3.29
C VAL A 103 -2.98 4.00 3.42
N ASN A 104 -3.25 2.71 3.24
CA ASN A 104 -4.56 2.11 3.48
C ASN A 104 -4.54 1.42 4.83
N VAL A 105 -5.50 1.76 5.67
CA VAL A 105 -5.67 1.22 7.02
C VAL A 105 -7.05 0.60 7.12
N VAL A 106 -7.14 -0.70 7.35
CA VAL A 106 -8.42 -1.33 7.69
C VAL A 106 -8.71 -1.01 9.15
N ALA A 107 -9.73 -0.20 9.40
CA ALA A 107 -10.12 0.19 10.76
C ALA A 107 -10.87 -0.96 11.45
N MET A 108 -10.36 -1.36 12.61
CA MET A 108 -10.87 -2.47 13.40
C MET A 108 -11.15 -1.99 14.83
N ARG A 109 -12.41 -2.14 15.28
CA ARG A 109 -12.80 -1.73 16.63
C ARG A 109 -12.03 -2.53 17.70
N ASP A 110 -11.67 -1.88 18.79
CA ASP A 110 -10.93 -2.45 19.92
C ASP A 110 -9.55 -3.04 19.54
N PHE A 111 -9.08 -2.80 18.30
CA PHE A 111 -7.76 -3.23 17.85
C PHE A 111 -6.87 -2.04 17.48
N ASN A 112 -7.22 -1.30 16.42
CA ASN A 112 -6.41 -0.18 15.93
C ASN A 112 -7.17 1.16 15.87
N ASP A 113 -8.41 1.22 16.33
CA ASP A 113 -9.23 2.42 16.35
C ASP A 113 -8.64 3.55 17.21
N ALA A 114 -7.89 3.22 18.25
CA ALA A 114 -7.14 4.19 19.05
C ALA A 114 -5.99 4.86 18.28
N GLU A 115 -5.50 4.24 17.19
CA GLU A 115 -4.36 4.72 16.39
C GLU A 115 -4.76 5.68 15.25
N ILE A 116 -6.06 5.98 15.10
CA ILE A 116 -6.55 6.85 14.01
C ILE A 116 -5.86 8.21 14.02
N LEU A 117 -5.65 8.79 15.21
CA LEU A 117 -4.95 10.07 15.33
C LEU A 117 -3.47 9.95 14.97
N ASP A 118 -2.80 8.87 15.36
CA ASP A 118 -1.39 8.63 15.05
C ASP A 118 -1.17 8.49 13.54
N PHE A 119 -2.08 7.79 12.85
CA PHE A 119 -2.06 7.71 11.38
C PHE A 119 -2.28 9.08 10.74
N THR A 120 -3.15 9.93 11.29
CA THR A 120 -3.37 11.28 10.76
C THR A 120 -2.16 12.19 10.98
N GLU A 121 -1.40 12.01 12.07
CA GLU A 121 -0.14 12.74 12.30
C GLU A 121 0.87 12.54 11.17
N LEU A 122 0.90 11.35 10.53
CA LEU A 122 1.78 11.09 9.38
C LEU A 122 1.54 12.06 8.22
N THR A 123 0.33 12.61 8.09
CA THR A 123 -0.01 13.55 7.00
C THR A 123 0.45 14.97 7.24
N LYS A 124 0.81 15.33 8.49
CA LYS A 124 1.22 16.71 8.82
C LYS A 124 2.58 17.09 8.25
N SER A 125 3.49 16.14 8.20
CA SER A 125 4.87 16.36 7.77
C SER A 125 5.24 15.68 6.45
N ASN A 126 4.29 14.96 5.85
CA ASN A 126 4.52 14.20 4.63
C ASN A 126 3.37 14.42 3.63
N ASP A 127 3.70 14.51 2.35
CA ASP A 127 2.69 14.56 1.28
C ASP A 127 2.14 13.16 0.99
N ILE A 128 1.33 12.66 1.92
CA ILE A 128 0.67 11.36 1.84
C ILE A 128 -0.83 11.48 2.07
N THR A 129 -1.57 10.49 1.59
CA THR A 129 -2.99 10.32 1.91
C THR A 129 -3.16 9.07 2.78
N VAL A 130 -3.69 9.21 3.98
CA VAL A 130 -4.15 8.06 4.78
C VAL A 130 -5.62 7.81 4.46
N ARG A 131 -5.98 6.57 4.23
CA ARG A 131 -7.36 6.13 3.96
C ARG A 131 -7.76 5.04 4.93
N PHE A 132 -8.77 5.31 5.73
CA PHE A 132 -9.40 4.32 6.57
C PHE A 132 -10.47 3.57 5.77
N ILE A 133 -10.43 2.26 5.86
CA ILE A 133 -11.31 1.33 5.15
C ILE A 133 -12.05 0.54 6.22
N GLU A 134 -13.36 0.50 6.15
CA GLU A 134 -14.17 -0.32 7.05
C GLU A 134 -13.87 -1.80 6.83
N LEU A 135 -13.68 -2.54 7.93
CA LEU A 135 -13.53 -3.98 7.85
C LEU A 135 -14.81 -4.62 7.31
N MET A 136 -14.69 -5.30 6.20
CA MET A 136 -15.80 -6.04 5.58
C MET A 136 -15.69 -7.53 5.89
N PRO A 137 -16.77 -8.19 6.32
CA PRO A 137 -16.79 -9.64 6.55
C PRO A 137 -16.73 -10.37 5.20
N PHE A 138 -15.65 -11.14 4.98
CA PHE A 138 -15.45 -11.88 3.73
C PHE A 138 -15.75 -13.35 3.81
N ASP A 139 -15.86 -13.90 5.03
CA ASP A 139 -15.97 -15.34 5.16
C ASP A 139 -17.42 -15.82 5.30
N SER A 140 -17.74 -16.92 4.60
CA SER A 140 -19.01 -17.60 4.69
C SER A 140 -19.25 -18.27 6.06
N HIS A 141 -18.19 -18.47 6.85
CA HIS A 141 -18.25 -19.10 8.17
C HIS A 141 -18.42 -18.08 9.30
N GLN A 142 -18.46 -16.78 8.98
CA GLN A 142 -18.67 -15.70 9.94
C GLN A 142 -17.63 -15.68 11.09
N ILE A 143 -16.41 -16.13 10.83
CA ILE A 143 -15.31 -16.14 11.81
C ILE A 143 -15.05 -14.72 12.34
N TRP A 144 -15.31 -13.69 11.51
CA TRP A 144 -15.26 -12.29 11.91
C TRP A 144 -16.16 -11.93 13.10
N LYS A 145 -17.21 -12.74 13.40
CA LYS A 145 -18.06 -12.54 14.60
C LYS A 145 -17.38 -12.96 15.89
N THR A 146 -16.37 -13.82 15.80
CA THR A 146 -15.62 -14.32 16.96
C THR A 146 -14.34 -13.52 17.19
N VAL A 147 -13.86 -12.83 16.20
CA VAL A 147 -12.77 -11.85 16.32
C VAL A 147 -13.44 -10.54 16.72
N LYS A 148 -13.07 -9.98 17.86
CA LYS A 148 -13.56 -8.64 18.29
C LYS A 148 -12.99 -7.60 17.34
N TYR A 149 -13.75 -7.25 16.33
CA TYR A 149 -13.46 -6.15 15.42
C TYR A 149 -14.36 -4.97 15.68
#